data_b0dc6e275049803568645b83ad1e2c7c
#
_entry.id   b0dc6e275049803568645b83ad1e2c7c
#
_cell.length_a   1.000
_cell.length_b   1.000
_cell.length_c   1.000
_cell.angle_alpha   90.00
_cell.angle_beta   90.00
_cell.angle_gamma   90.00
#
_symmetry.space_group_name_H-M   'P 1'
#
loop_
_entity.id
_entity.type
_entity.pdbx_description
1 polymer ?
#
loop_
_entity_poly.entity_id
_entity_poly.type
_entity_poly.pdbx_seq_one_letter_code
_entity_poly.pdbx_strand_id
1 'polypeptide(L)'
;MSNDDLRRARSSLAEAELAQRPSDRYLAAHLAALRVVAIVLTHRAPPGTVRLEGRPRNAWRMLADVAPELAEWAAFFAATEGKRDAIRGGATSIVSAREADDLVRDAKAFLHLVERAIGFSAVRERPIDVASS
;
A
#
# COMPACT_ATOMS: atom_id res chain seq x y z
N MET A 1 -11.23 -10.62 -4.25
CA MET A 1 -10.22 -10.06 -3.36
C MET A 1 -10.35 -10.68 -1.98
N SER A 2 -9.24 -11.01 -1.39
CA SER A 2 -9.23 -11.64 -0.08
C SER A 2 -9.29 -10.60 1.04
N ASN A 3 -10.14 -10.85 2.03
CA ASN A 3 -10.14 -10.03 3.25
C ASN A 3 -8.81 -10.12 3.98
N ASP A 4 -8.06 -11.19 3.75
CA ASP A 4 -6.75 -11.39 4.35
C ASP A 4 -5.74 -10.33 3.86
N ASP A 5 -5.83 -9.94 2.60
CA ASP A 5 -4.92 -8.93 2.06
C ASP A 5 -5.15 -7.58 2.73
N LEU A 6 -6.40 -7.19 2.90
CA LEU A 6 -6.74 -5.97 3.63
C LEU A 6 -6.31 -6.04 5.08
N ARG A 7 -6.51 -7.20 5.70
CA ARG A 7 -6.10 -7.40 7.09
C ARG A 7 -4.59 -7.26 7.24
N ARG A 8 -3.81 -7.81 6.30
CA ARG A 8 -2.35 -7.69 6.33
C ARG A 8 -1.90 -6.25 6.16
N ALA A 9 -2.54 -5.50 5.28
CA ALA A 9 -2.23 -4.09 5.10
C ALA A 9 -2.51 -3.30 6.38
N ARG A 10 -3.66 -3.55 7.00
CA ARG A 10 -4.03 -2.92 8.27
C ARG A 10 -3.07 -3.29 9.39
N SER A 11 -2.65 -4.56 9.44
CA SER A 11 -1.68 -5.01 10.45
C SER A 11 -0.35 -4.31 10.28
N SER A 12 0.11 -4.13 9.04
CA SER A 12 1.36 -3.41 8.79
C SER A 12 1.26 -1.96 9.23
N LEU A 13 0.11 -1.32 9.04
CA LEU A 13 -0.11 0.04 9.52
C LEU A 13 -0.11 0.09 11.05
N ALA A 14 -0.77 -0.87 11.69
CA ALA A 14 -0.78 -0.94 13.15
C ALA A 14 0.64 -1.12 13.70
N GLU A 15 1.43 -1.97 13.07
CA GLU A 15 2.83 -2.14 13.45
C GLU A 15 3.60 -0.84 13.29
N ALA A 16 3.35 -0.10 12.19
CA ALA A 16 4.00 1.17 11.97
C ALA A 16 3.65 2.17 13.07
N GLU A 17 2.38 2.22 13.45
CA GLU A 17 1.94 3.15 14.50
C GLU A 17 2.52 2.81 15.87
N LEU A 18 2.80 1.54 16.12
CA LEU A 18 3.36 1.08 17.39
C LEU A 18 4.89 1.12 17.42
N ALA A 19 5.56 1.13 16.28
CA ALA A 19 7.00 1.13 16.23
C ALA A 19 7.56 2.44 16.79
N GLN A 20 8.54 2.33 17.68
CA GLN A 20 9.09 3.49 18.37
C GLN A 20 10.24 4.15 17.60
N ARG A 21 11.05 3.35 16.91
CA ARG A 21 12.15 3.90 16.12
C ARG A 21 11.63 4.45 14.79
N PRO A 22 12.06 5.66 14.42
CA PRO A 22 11.65 6.22 13.13
C PRO A 22 11.94 5.30 11.94
N SER A 23 13.10 4.64 11.93
CA SER A 23 13.43 3.71 10.84
C SER A 23 12.48 2.54 10.77
N ASP A 24 12.10 1.97 11.91
CA ASP A 24 11.16 0.86 11.95
C ASP A 24 9.76 1.28 11.51
N ARG A 25 9.33 2.49 11.94
CA ARG A 25 8.03 3.03 11.53
C ARG A 25 8.01 3.24 10.01
N TYR A 26 9.10 3.78 9.48
CA TYR A 26 9.21 4.04 8.04
C TYR A 26 9.10 2.76 7.24
N LEU A 27 9.84 1.72 7.65
CA LEU A 27 9.80 0.42 6.97
C LEU A 27 8.41 -0.21 7.03
N ALA A 28 7.78 -0.18 8.19
CA ALA A 28 6.45 -0.77 8.36
C ALA A 28 5.40 -0.01 7.56
N ALA A 29 5.48 1.32 7.51
CA ALA A 29 4.57 2.14 6.72
C ALA A 29 4.74 1.88 5.23
N HIS A 30 5.98 1.75 4.78
CA HIS A 30 6.28 1.44 3.38
C HIS A 30 5.73 0.06 3.00
N LEU A 31 5.93 -0.92 3.88
CA LEU A 31 5.38 -2.25 3.66
C LEU A 31 3.86 -2.23 3.56
N ALA A 32 3.20 -1.44 4.42
CA ALA A 32 1.75 -1.30 4.37
C ALA A 32 1.32 -0.77 2.99
N ALA A 33 2.00 0.26 2.49
CA ALA A 33 1.69 0.81 1.17
C ALA A 33 1.88 -0.22 0.06
N LEU A 34 2.94 -1.02 0.13
CA LEU A 34 3.17 -2.11 -0.84
C LEU A 34 2.07 -3.15 -0.79
N ARG A 35 1.58 -3.47 0.39
CA ARG A 35 0.47 -4.42 0.52
C ARG A 35 -0.83 -3.88 -0.05
N VAL A 36 -1.04 -2.57 0.08
CA VAL A 36 -2.19 -1.93 -0.56
C VAL A 36 -2.08 -2.01 -2.09
N VAL A 37 -0.88 -1.77 -2.63
CA VAL A 37 -0.65 -1.92 -4.08
C VAL A 37 -0.96 -3.34 -4.54
N ALA A 38 -0.51 -4.33 -3.78
CA ALA A 38 -0.78 -5.73 -4.13
C ALA A 38 -2.28 -6.01 -4.24
N ILE A 39 -3.08 -5.39 -3.37
CA ILE A 39 -4.54 -5.51 -3.42
C ILE A 39 -5.07 -4.96 -4.75
N VAL A 40 -4.63 -3.76 -5.13
CA VAL A 40 -5.07 -3.13 -6.38
C VAL A 40 -4.66 -3.97 -7.58
N LEU A 41 -3.41 -4.44 -7.60
CA LEU A 41 -2.91 -5.24 -8.71
C LEU A 41 -3.67 -6.56 -8.83
N THR A 42 -3.94 -7.22 -7.72
CA THR A 42 -4.72 -8.45 -7.73
C THR A 42 -6.12 -8.21 -8.29
N HIS A 43 -6.68 -7.04 -8.01
CA HIS A 43 -8.05 -6.71 -8.41
C HIS A 43 -8.14 -6.27 -9.87
N ARG A 44 -7.11 -5.61 -10.40
CA ARG A 44 -7.16 -4.99 -11.73
C ARG A 44 -6.26 -5.60 -12.78
N ALA A 45 -5.13 -6.19 -12.39
CA ALA A 45 -4.20 -6.76 -13.36
C ALA A 45 -4.70 -8.11 -13.87
N PRO A 46 -4.40 -8.47 -15.13
CA PRO A 46 -4.75 -9.81 -15.63
C PRO A 46 -4.08 -10.90 -14.79
N PRO A 47 -4.73 -12.04 -14.60
CA PRO A 47 -4.15 -13.15 -13.85
C PRO A 47 -2.79 -13.55 -14.39
N GLY A 48 -1.85 -13.82 -13.51
CA GLY A 48 -0.51 -14.25 -13.86
C GLY A 48 0.45 -13.14 -14.24
N THR A 49 -0.01 -11.89 -14.26
CA THR A 49 0.82 -10.74 -14.64
C THR A 49 1.66 -10.23 -13.48
N VAL A 50 1.17 -10.41 -12.25
CA VAL A 50 1.74 -9.75 -11.08
C VAL A 50 2.76 -10.64 -10.39
N ARG A 51 4.00 -10.16 -10.31
CA ARG A 51 5.04 -10.80 -9.52
C ARG A 51 5.77 -9.69 -8.78
N LEU A 52 5.47 -9.52 -7.52
CA LEU A 52 6.03 -8.44 -6.71
C LEU A 52 7.26 -8.85 -5.91
N GLU A 53 7.60 -10.13 -5.93
CA GLU A 53 8.68 -10.66 -5.11
C GLU A 53 10.00 -9.97 -5.43
N GLY A 54 10.57 -9.32 -4.42
CA GLY A 54 11.87 -8.70 -4.50
C GLY A 54 12.00 -7.48 -5.41
N ARG A 55 10.87 -6.96 -5.94
CA ARG A 55 10.92 -5.85 -6.90
C ARG A 55 9.88 -4.77 -6.61
N PRO A 56 10.01 -4.05 -5.48
CA PRO A 56 9.03 -3.01 -5.13
C PRO A 56 8.91 -1.89 -6.17
N ARG A 57 10.02 -1.55 -6.86
CA ARG A 57 10.00 -0.50 -7.87
C ARG A 57 9.08 -0.84 -9.01
N ASN A 58 9.02 -2.10 -9.39
CA ASN A 58 8.11 -2.55 -10.44
C ASN A 58 6.66 -2.46 -9.99
N ALA A 59 6.39 -2.64 -8.70
CA ALA A 59 5.04 -2.53 -8.16
C ALA A 59 4.46 -1.14 -8.39
N TRP A 60 5.23 -0.10 -8.15
CA TRP A 60 4.75 1.27 -8.34
C TRP A 60 4.48 1.57 -9.81
N ARG A 61 5.34 1.10 -10.69
CA ARG A 61 5.13 1.27 -12.13
C ARG A 61 3.87 0.52 -12.57
N MET A 62 3.71 -0.72 -12.12
CA MET A 62 2.53 -1.51 -12.45
C MET A 62 1.26 -0.85 -11.93
N LEU A 63 1.31 -0.27 -10.73
CA LEU A 63 0.17 0.44 -10.18
C LEU A 63 -0.25 1.60 -11.10
N ALA A 64 0.70 2.41 -11.54
CA ALA A 64 0.41 3.52 -12.42
C ALA A 64 -0.19 3.05 -13.75
N ASP A 65 0.25 1.89 -14.25
CA ASP A 65 -0.24 1.35 -15.50
C ASP A 65 -1.67 0.83 -15.39
N VAL A 66 -1.99 0.10 -14.32
CA VAL A 66 -3.32 -0.51 -14.18
C VAL A 66 -4.33 0.40 -13.50
N ALA A 67 -3.86 1.41 -12.79
CA ALA A 67 -4.70 2.36 -12.07
C ALA A 67 -4.16 3.77 -12.26
N PRO A 68 -4.35 4.36 -13.48
CA PRO A 68 -3.81 5.69 -13.76
C PRO A 68 -4.27 6.76 -12.78
N GLU A 69 -5.44 6.60 -12.18
CA GLU A 69 -5.94 7.53 -11.17
C GLU A 69 -5.10 7.52 -9.90
N LEU A 70 -4.27 6.49 -9.71
CA LEU A 70 -3.37 6.38 -8.56
C LEU A 70 -1.92 6.68 -8.92
N ALA A 71 -1.67 7.23 -10.11
CA ALA A 71 -0.30 7.47 -10.57
C ALA A 71 0.48 8.40 -9.67
N GLU A 72 -0.17 9.42 -9.10
CA GLU A 72 0.51 10.34 -8.18
C GLU A 72 0.92 9.63 -6.88
N TRP A 73 0.06 8.75 -6.37
CA TRP A 73 0.39 7.93 -5.21
C TRP A 73 1.57 7.01 -5.51
N ALA A 74 1.55 6.39 -6.70
CA ALA A 74 2.63 5.51 -7.14
C ALA A 74 3.96 6.26 -7.19
N ALA A 75 3.97 7.46 -7.77
CA ALA A 75 5.17 8.29 -7.86
C ALA A 75 5.66 8.70 -6.46
N PHE A 76 4.74 9.06 -5.58
CA PHE A 76 5.08 9.44 -4.21
C PHE A 76 5.78 8.30 -3.47
N PHE A 77 5.20 7.11 -3.49
CA PHE A 77 5.81 5.99 -2.78
C PHE A 77 7.07 5.47 -3.48
N ALA A 78 7.14 5.55 -4.80
CA ALA A 78 8.37 5.20 -5.52
C ALA A 78 9.53 6.06 -5.05
N ALA A 79 9.27 7.33 -4.76
CA ALA A 79 10.31 8.24 -4.27
C ALA A 79 10.81 7.86 -2.88
N THR A 80 10.07 7.07 -2.11
CA THR A 80 10.50 6.64 -0.78
C THR A 80 11.38 5.39 -0.79
N GLU A 81 11.51 4.72 -1.96
CA GLU A 81 12.27 3.47 -2.06
C GLU A 81 13.73 3.62 -1.67
N GLY A 82 14.35 4.74 -2.05
CA GLY A 82 15.75 4.97 -1.74
C GLY A 82 16.04 4.96 -0.24
N LYS A 83 15.20 5.63 0.53
CA LYS A 83 15.34 5.62 2.00
C LYS A 83 15.05 4.26 2.59
N ARG A 84 14.02 3.60 2.09
CA ARG A 84 13.70 2.24 2.53
C ARG A 84 14.88 1.31 2.31
N ASP A 85 15.48 1.35 1.13
CA ASP A 85 16.63 0.50 0.80
C ASP A 85 17.83 0.82 1.69
N ALA A 86 18.08 2.12 1.93
CA ALA A 86 19.18 2.55 2.79
C ALA A 86 18.97 2.07 4.23
N ILE A 87 17.76 2.16 4.75
CA ILE A 87 17.44 1.68 6.10
C ILE A 87 17.69 0.16 6.18
N ARG A 88 17.24 -0.58 5.20
CA ARG A 88 17.45 -2.03 5.17
C ARG A 88 18.92 -2.40 5.06
N GLY A 89 19.71 -1.51 4.47
CA GLY A 89 21.17 -1.66 4.40
C GLY A 89 21.90 -1.22 5.66
N GLY A 90 21.18 -0.73 6.67
CA GLY A 90 21.76 -0.36 7.96
C GLY A 90 21.77 1.12 8.28
N ALA A 91 21.35 1.98 7.36
CA ALA A 91 21.36 3.43 7.58
C ALA A 91 20.12 3.86 8.37
N THR A 92 20.06 3.49 9.66
CA THR A 92 18.85 3.65 10.46
C THR A 92 18.64 5.08 10.98
N SER A 93 19.61 5.97 10.82
CA SER A 93 19.51 7.35 11.31
C SER A 93 19.12 8.37 10.25
N ILE A 94 18.84 7.93 9.01
CA ILE A 94 18.54 8.87 7.92
C ILE A 94 17.10 9.35 7.90
N VAL A 95 16.24 8.79 8.72
CA VAL A 95 14.81 9.12 8.78
C VAL A 95 14.52 9.77 10.12
N SER A 96 13.92 10.96 10.07
CA SER A 96 13.46 11.63 11.28
C SER A 96 12.12 11.04 11.74
N ALA A 97 11.77 11.32 12.99
CA ALA A 97 10.46 10.92 13.53
C ALA A 97 9.33 11.52 12.68
N ARG A 98 9.50 12.77 12.25
CA ARG A 98 8.48 13.44 11.45
C ARG A 98 8.32 12.78 10.07
N GLU A 99 9.44 12.43 9.42
CA GLU A 99 9.36 11.73 8.14
C GLU A 99 8.64 10.39 8.27
N ALA A 100 8.93 9.67 9.34
CA ALA A 100 8.25 8.38 9.58
C ALA A 100 6.76 8.58 9.85
N ASP A 101 6.41 9.57 10.67
CA ASP A 101 5.01 9.87 10.96
C ASP A 101 4.26 10.29 9.71
N ASP A 102 4.88 11.09 8.86
CA ASP A 102 4.28 11.52 7.60
C ASP A 102 4.02 10.33 6.68
N LEU A 103 4.95 9.38 6.62
CA LEU A 103 4.77 8.19 5.78
C LEU A 103 3.65 7.31 6.32
N VAL A 104 3.54 7.16 7.64
CA VAL A 104 2.44 6.41 8.25
C VAL A 104 1.11 7.06 7.87
N ARG A 105 1.01 8.38 7.98
CA ARG A 105 -0.20 9.12 7.62
C ARG A 105 -0.56 8.90 6.15
N ASP A 106 0.43 8.98 5.27
CA ASP A 106 0.19 8.84 3.84
C ASP A 106 -0.17 7.42 3.45
N ALA A 107 0.47 6.42 4.06
CA ALA A 107 0.12 5.02 3.82
C ALA A 107 -1.31 4.73 4.30
N LYS A 108 -1.70 5.31 5.43
CA LYS A 108 -3.06 5.17 5.96
C LYS A 108 -4.09 5.79 5.04
N ALA A 109 -3.81 7.00 4.53
CA ALA A 109 -4.70 7.68 3.59
C ALA A 109 -4.85 6.86 2.31
N PHE A 110 -3.75 6.30 1.82
CA PHE A 110 -3.76 5.47 0.62
C PHE A 110 -4.61 4.20 0.83
N LEU A 111 -4.44 3.54 1.96
CA LEU A 111 -5.26 2.37 2.29
C LEU A 111 -6.74 2.72 2.31
N HIS A 112 -7.12 3.80 2.97
CA HIS A 112 -8.52 4.21 3.05
C HIS A 112 -9.10 4.54 1.69
N LEU A 113 -8.33 5.20 0.85
CA LEU A 113 -8.74 5.52 -0.51
C LEU A 113 -9.02 4.24 -1.30
N VAL A 114 -8.12 3.27 -1.23
CA VAL A 114 -8.27 2.02 -1.96
C VAL A 114 -9.43 1.19 -1.40
N GLU A 115 -9.57 1.14 -0.08
CA GLU A 115 -10.69 0.43 0.54
C GLU A 115 -12.03 0.95 0.04
N ARG A 116 -12.18 2.27 -0.03
CA ARG A 116 -13.42 2.87 -0.52
C ARG A 116 -13.65 2.56 -1.99
N ALA A 117 -12.59 2.64 -2.80
CA ALA A 117 -12.71 2.36 -4.23
C ALA A 117 -13.11 0.92 -4.49
N ILE A 118 -12.51 -0.04 -3.78
CA ILE A 118 -12.81 -1.46 -3.92
C ILE A 118 -14.20 -1.76 -3.37
N GLY A 119 -14.54 -1.20 -2.22
CA GLY A 119 -15.85 -1.38 -1.63
C GLY A 119 -16.95 -0.86 -2.54
N PHE A 120 -16.73 0.30 -3.15
CA PHE A 120 -17.66 0.87 -4.11
C PHE A 120 -17.83 -0.03 -5.33
N SER A 121 -16.71 -0.53 -5.88
CA SER A 121 -16.76 -1.44 -7.02
C SER A 121 -17.49 -2.73 -6.71
N ALA A 122 -17.25 -3.30 -5.53
CA ALA A 122 -17.91 -4.52 -5.12
C ALA A 122 -19.43 -4.34 -5.00
N VAL A 123 -19.86 -3.19 -4.49
CA VAL A 123 -21.28 -2.88 -4.40
C VAL A 123 -21.92 -2.77 -5.78
N ARG A 124 -21.20 -2.16 -6.73
CA ARG A 124 -21.72 -1.99 -8.09
C ARG A 124 -21.78 -3.30 -8.85
N GLU A 125 -20.85 -4.21 -8.61
CA GLU A 125 -20.80 -5.50 -9.27
C GLU A 125 -21.71 -6.52 -8.64
N ARG A 126 -22.10 -6.31 -7.41
CA ARG A 126 -22.98 -7.24 -6.71
C ARG A 126 -24.36 -7.20 -7.35
N PRO A 127 -24.93 -8.36 -7.67
CA PRO A 127 -26.31 -8.39 -8.14
C PRO A 127 -27.20 -7.70 -7.13
N ILE A 128 -28.08 -6.85 -7.61
CA ILE A 128 -28.99 -6.16 -6.71
C ILE A 128 -29.95 -7.18 -6.15
N ASP A 129 -29.74 -7.52 -4.91
CA ASP A 129 -30.64 -8.42 -4.21
C ASP A 129 -31.61 -7.59 -3.40
N VAL A 130 -32.54 -7.01 -4.10
CA VAL A 130 -33.53 -6.14 -3.48
C VAL A 130 -34.38 -6.92 -2.48
N ALA A 131 -34.51 -8.20 -2.72
CA ALA A 131 -35.32 -9.04 -1.84
C ALA A 131 -34.71 -9.21 -0.47
N SER A 132 -33.39 -9.06 -0.36
CA SER A 132 -32.71 -9.21 0.92
C SER A 132 -32.71 -7.93 1.75
N SER A 133 -33.16 -6.87 1.18
CA SER A 133 -33.18 -5.58 1.87
C SER A 133 -34.44 -5.42 2.73
#